data_c2ef8f318afdb1987fe1aec6b04dbc9d
#
_entry.id   c2ef8f318afdb1987fe1aec6b04dbc9d
#
_cell.length_a   1.000
_cell.length_b   1.000
_cell.length_c   1.000
_cell.angle_alpha   90.00
_cell.angle_beta   90.00
_cell.angle_gamma   90.00
#
_symmetry.space_group_name_H-M   'P 1'
#
loop_
_entity.id
_entity.type
_entity.pdbx_description
1 polymer ?
#
loop_
_entity_poly.entity_id
_entity_poly.type
_entity_poly.pdbx_seq_one_letter_code
_entity_poly.pdbx_strand_id
1 'polypeptide(L)'
;VDTYNGADQADSRQAMREAIRDYAEAVVTYDWPRLRQGAGVGSGGSDAAFTRLSRIFFDTEPVTQAQQALAQNTVQWVAQVAEARIDRLSVGTRTISLLIWALIMTVSVSVLVFQWFIGSGGLGVHYSMGAVIAIIVGGVLLVSLKLAFPFVGDDPLLSPRPFVLLMDIR
;
A
#
# COMPACT_ATOMS: atom_id res chain seq x y z
N VAL A 1 -19.99 23.98 -36.54
CA VAL A 1 -19.04 22.87 -36.35
C VAL A 1 -18.42 22.91 -34.96
N ASP A 2 -18.25 24.10 -34.33
CA ASP A 2 -17.58 24.26 -33.05
C ASP A 2 -18.45 23.94 -31.80
N THR A 3 -19.76 23.85 -31.96
CA THR A 3 -20.69 23.62 -30.84
C THR A 3 -20.76 22.15 -30.42
N TYR A 4 -20.42 21.23 -31.32
CA TYR A 4 -20.48 19.80 -31.05
C TYR A 4 -19.29 19.27 -30.22
N ASN A 5 -18.12 19.89 -30.36
CA ASN A 5 -16.91 19.47 -29.65
C ASN A 5 -16.88 19.84 -28.14
N GLY A 6 -17.64 20.84 -27.73
CA GLY A 6 -17.63 21.28 -26.32
C GLY A 6 -18.44 20.41 -25.38
N ALA A 7 -19.60 19.93 -25.84
CA ALA A 7 -20.48 19.08 -25.05
C ALA A 7 -19.87 17.67 -24.86
N ASP A 8 -19.33 17.08 -25.91
CA ASP A 8 -18.70 15.76 -25.91
C ASP A 8 -17.46 15.70 -25.00
N GLN A 9 -16.67 16.80 -24.96
CA GLN A 9 -15.54 16.91 -24.04
C GLN A 9 -15.98 17.10 -22.59
N ALA A 10 -17.09 17.76 -22.32
CA ALA A 10 -17.62 17.93 -20.98
C ALA A 10 -18.12 16.60 -20.42
N ASP A 11 -18.84 15.83 -21.23
CA ASP A 11 -19.35 14.51 -20.86
C ASP A 11 -18.20 13.50 -20.62
N SER A 12 -17.18 13.53 -21.48
CA SER A 12 -15.99 12.68 -21.29
C SER A 12 -15.22 13.01 -20.00
N ARG A 13 -15.09 14.29 -19.65
CA ARG A 13 -14.46 14.72 -18.39
C ARG A 13 -15.27 14.30 -17.17
N GLN A 14 -16.60 14.37 -17.26
CA GLN A 14 -17.48 13.95 -16.19
C GLN A 14 -17.40 12.44 -15.99
N ALA A 15 -17.50 11.66 -17.07
CA ALA A 15 -17.35 10.21 -17.04
C ALA A 15 -16.00 9.78 -16.42
N MET A 16 -14.92 10.50 -16.74
CA MET A 16 -13.61 10.27 -16.16
C MET A 16 -13.58 10.52 -14.65
N ARG A 17 -14.15 11.66 -14.19
CA ARG A 17 -14.22 11.98 -12.75
C ARG A 17 -15.04 10.95 -11.98
N GLU A 18 -16.16 10.51 -12.55
CA GLU A 18 -17.00 9.47 -11.95
C GLU A 18 -16.23 8.15 -11.85
N ALA A 19 -15.54 7.74 -12.90
CA ALA A 19 -14.75 6.51 -12.89
C ALA A 19 -13.59 6.55 -11.87
N ILE A 20 -12.93 7.70 -11.69
CA ILE A 20 -11.89 7.90 -10.67
C ILE A 20 -12.51 7.77 -9.26
N ARG A 21 -13.67 8.39 -9.05
CA ARG A 21 -14.39 8.32 -7.78
C ARG A 21 -14.84 6.89 -7.46
N ASP A 22 -15.46 6.22 -8.44
CA ASP A 22 -15.89 4.82 -8.32
C ASP A 22 -14.70 3.91 -7.95
N TYR A 23 -13.55 4.12 -8.59
CA TYR A 23 -12.34 3.37 -8.26
C TYR A 23 -11.84 3.66 -6.84
N ALA A 24 -11.79 4.93 -6.42
CA ALA A 24 -11.38 5.31 -5.07
C ALA A 24 -12.31 4.73 -4.00
N GLU A 25 -13.62 4.78 -4.24
CA GLU A 25 -14.64 4.20 -3.37
C GLU A 25 -14.49 2.68 -3.28
N ALA A 26 -14.29 2.00 -4.40
CA ALA A 26 -14.09 0.55 -4.44
C ALA A 26 -12.83 0.15 -3.63
N VAL A 27 -11.73 0.91 -3.73
CA VAL A 27 -10.51 0.67 -2.96
C VAL A 27 -10.77 0.79 -1.46
N VAL A 28 -11.45 1.87 -1.03
CA VAL A 28 -11.73 2.13 0.40
C VAL A 28 -12.70 1.11 0.97
N THR A 29 -13.72 0.73 0.20
CA THR A 29 -14.83 -0.10 0.67
C THR A 29 -14.48 -1.59 0.63
N TYR A 30 -13.75 -2.06 -0.40
CA TYR A 30 -13.49 -3.48 -0.60
C TYR A 30 -12.05 -3.89 -0.31
N ASP A 31 -11.06 -3.18 -0.85
CA ASP A 31 -9.66 -3.59 -0.74
C ASP A 31 -9.12 -3.32 0.67
N TRP A 32 -9.40 -2.11 1.21
CA TRP A 32 -8.82 -1.68 2.48
C TRP A 32 -9.21 -2.55 3.69
N PRO A 33 -10.50 -2.93 3.89
CA PRO A 33 -10.87 -3.82 4.98
C PRO A 33 -10.20 -5.19 4.90
N ARG A 34 -10.01 -5.72 3.70
CA ARG A 34 -9.32 -7.01 3.48
C ARG A 34 -7.84 -6.93 3.78
N LEU A 35 -7.16 -5.86 3.34
CA LEU A 35 -5.77 -5.61 3.68
C LEU A 35 -5.56 -5.47 5.20
N ARG A 36 -6.48 -4.81 5.90
CA ARG A 36 -6.46 -4.71 7.37
C ARG A 36 -6.59 -6.06 8.08
N GLN A 37 -7.31 -7.01 7.48
CA GLN A 37 -7.44 -8.37 7.99
C GLN A 37 -6.26 -9.28 7.60
N GLY A 38 -5.27 -8.76 6.87
CA GLY A 38 -4.15 -9.56 6.35
C GLY A 38 -4.59 -10.56 5.28
N ALA A 39 -5.80 -10.43 4.76
CA ALA A 39 -6.30 -11.25 3.67
C ALA A 39 -5.82 -10.68 2.35
N GLY A 40 -5.33 -11.54 1.46
CA GLY A 40 -5.02 -11.16 0.10
C GLY A 40 -6.27 -10.61 -0.60
N VAL A 41 -6.11 -9.53 -1.35
CA VAL A 41 -7.21 -9.00 -2.16
C VAL A 41 -7.35 -9.92 -3.37
N GLY A 42 -8.37 -10.77 -3.33
CA GLY A 42 -8.74 -11.59 -4.49
C GLY A 42 -9.25 -10.71 -5.66
N SER A 43 -9.23 -11.26 -6.87
CA SER A 43 -9.84 -10.65 -8.04
C SER A 43 -11.32 -10.36 -7.73
N GLY A 44 -11.75 -9.11 -7.73
CA GLY A 44 -13.17 -8.77 -7.58
C GLY A 44 -13.50 -7.47 -6.84
N GLY A 45 -12.62 -6.93 -6.01
CA GLY A 45 -12.90 -5.68 -5.28
C GLY A 45 -12.85 -4.47 -6.21
N SER A 46 -11.70 -3.82 -6.27
CA SER A 46 -11.45 -2.66 -7.14
C SER A 46 -11.14 -3.01 -8.60
N ASP A 47 -11.09 -4.30 -8.99
CA ASP A 47 -10.74 -4.74 -10.35
C ASP A 47 -11.68 -4.24 -11.42
N ALA A 48 -12.99 -4.37 -11.20
CA ALA A 48 -14.00 -3.93 -12.15
C ALA A 48 -13.96 -2.40 -12.33
N ALA A 49 -13.81 -1.67 -11.24
CA ALA A 49 -13.71 -0.22 -11.26
C ALA A 49 -12.43 0.25 -11.97
N PHE A 50 -11.28 -0.40 -11.72
CA PHE A 50 -10.03 -0.11 -12.42
C PHE A 50 -10.11 -0.42 -13.92
N THR A 51 -10.74 -1.53 -14.30
CA THR A 51 -10.95 -1.91 -15.70
C THR A 51 -11.84 -0.90 -16.41
N ARG A 52 -12.91 -0.42 -15.75
CA ARG A 52 -13.78 0.63 -16.29
C ARG A 52 -13.01 1.94 -16.47
N LEU A 53 -12.26 2.36 -15.47
CA LEU A 53 -11.40 3.54 -15.53
C LEU A 53 -10.41 3.46 -16.69
N SER A 54 -9.68 2.34 -16.81
CA SER A 54 -8.70 2.13 -17.88
C SER A 54 -9.37 2.18 -19.27
N ARG A 55 -10.56 1.58 -19.41
CA ARG A 55 -11.29 1.59 -20.68
C ARG A 55 -11.66 3.02 -21.10
N ILE A 56 -12.17 3.84 -20.19
CA ILE A 56 -12.50 5.25 -20.49
C ILE A 56 -11.26 6.01 -20.94
N PHE A 57 -10.10 5.74 -20.34
CA PHE A 57 -8.84 6.35 -20.76
C PHE A 57 -8.42 5.96 -22.15
N PHE A 58 -8.56 4.69 -22.53
CA PHE A 58 -8.14 4.18 -23.85
C PHE A 58 -9.15 4.45 -24.96
N ASP A 59 -10.43 4.58 -24.63
CA ASP A 59 -11.50 4.86 -25.61
C ASP A 59 -11.58 6.35 -25.99
N THR A 60 -10.86 7.23 -25.25
CA THR A 60 -10.82 8.66 -25.54
C THR A 60 -9.83 8.95 -26.67
N GLU A 61 -10.32 9.18 -27.90
CA GLU A 61 -9.48 9.53 -29.04
C GLU A 61 -8.94 10.97 -28.94
N PRO A 62 -7.63 11.18 -29.02
CA PRO A 62 -7.04 12.51 -29.01
C PRO A 62 -7.25 13.22 -30.36
N VAL A 63 -7.93 14.35 -30.37
CA VAL A 63 -8.24 15.10 -31.58
C VAL A 63 -7.16 16.14 -31.92
N THR A 64 -6.40 16.62 -30.93
CA THR A 64 -5.37 17.64 -31.11
C THR A 64 -3.98 17.13 -30.75
N GLN A 65 -2.92 17.76 -31.31
CA GLN A 65 -1.53 17.41 -30.98
C GLN A 65 -1.22 17.53 -29.47
N ALA A 66 -1.79 18.54 -28.79
CA ALA A 66 -1.66 18.67 -27.35
C ALA A 66 -2.33 17.49 -26.59
N GLN A 67 -3.48 17.02 -27.08
CA GLN A 67 -4.15 15.85 -26.54
C GLN A 67 -3.37 14.57 -26.82
N GLN A 68 -2.69 14.44 -27.96
CA GLN A 68 -1.81 13.30 -28.26
C GLN A 68 -0.62 13.23 -27.30
N ALA A 69 0.01 14.36 -27.00
CA ALA A 69 1.11 14.40 -26.02
C ALA A 69 0.61 14.04 -24.61
N LEU A 70 -0.58 14.50 -24.24
CA LEU A 70 -1.22 14.13 -22.97
C LEU A 70 -1.59 12.64 -22.94
N ALA A 71 -2.11 12.09 -24.04
CA ALA A 71 -2.46 10.67 -24.14
C ALA A 71 -1.25 9.76 -23.92
N GLN A 72 -0.08 10.11 -24.46
CA GLN A 72 1.16 9.35 -24.21
C GLN A 72 1.55 9.36 -22.71
N ASN A 73 1.46 10.52 -22.05
CA ASN A 73 1.71 10.61 -20.61
C ASN A 73 0.66 9.85 -19.79
N THR A 74 -0.60 9.85 -20.27
CA THR A 74 -1.70 9.15 -19.61
C THR A 74 -1.50 7.65 -19.60
N VAL A 75 -0.98 7.05 -20.69
CA VAL A 75 -0.63 5.62 -20.74
C VAL A 75 0.39 5.28 -19.66
N GLN A 76 1.41 6.12 -19.48
CA GLN A 76 2.42 5.93 -18.43
C GLN A 76 1.81 6.04 -17.03
N TRP A 77 0.91 6.99 -16.80
CA TRP A 77 0.23 7.14 -15.50
C TRP A 77 -0.68 5.96 -15.18
N VAL A 78 -1.45 5.48 -16.16
CA VAL A 78 -2.26 4.27 -15.98
C VAL A 78 -1.39 3.06 -15.65
N ALA A 79 -0.25 2.90 -16.33
CA ALA A 79 0.72 1.85 -16.03
C ALA A 79 1.29 1.98 -14.60
N GLN A 80 1.66 3.19 -14.17
CA GLN A 80 2.12 3.45 -12.79
C GLN A 80 1.04 3.14 -11.73
N VAL A 81 -0.21 3.50 -12.01
CA VAL A 81 -1.33 3.18 -11.12
C VAL A 81 -1.55 1.67 -11.05
N ALA A 82 -1.45 0.97 -12.19
CA ALA A 82 -1.54 -0.48 -12.24
C ALA A 82 -0.41 -1.16 -11.45
N GLU A 83 0.83 -0.68 -11.59
CA GLU A 83 2.00 -1.17 -10.85
C GLU A 83 1.84 -0.91 -9.35
N ALA A 84 1.51 0.31 -8.95
CA ALA A 84 1.27 0.67 -7.55
C ALA A 84 0.12 -0.14 -6.94
N ARG A 85 -0.89 -0.50 -7.75
CA ARG A 85 -1.98 -1.38 -7.34
C ARG A 85 -1.46 -2.80 -7.09
N ILE A 86 -0.70 -3.37 -8.02
CA ILE A 86 -0.09 -4.70 -7.88
C ILE A 86 0.80 -4.74 -6.64
N ASP A 87 1.62 -3.71 -6.43
CA ASP A 87 2.48 -3.60 -5.26
C ASP A 87 1.68 -3.57 -3.97
N ARG A 88 0.63 -2.74 -3.90
CA ARG A 88 -0.27 -2.70 -2.73
C ARG A 88 -0.90 -4.06 -2.43
N LEU A 89 -1.41 -4.73 -3.46
CA LEU A 89 -2.03 -6.05 -3.33
C LEU A 89 -1.00 -7.10 -2.93
N SER A 90 0.20 -7.03 -3.50
CA SER A 90 1.30 -7.97 -3.20
C SER A 90 1.87 -7.77 -1.79
N VAL A 91 1.95 -6.53 -1.30
CA VAL A 91 2.39 -6.24 0.08
C VAL A 91 1.40 -6.79 1.09
N GLY A 92 0.10 -6.72 0.80
CA GLY A 92 -0.92 -7.34 1.67
C GLY A 92 -0.83 -8.86 1.77
N THR A 93 -0.20 -9.51 0.79
CA THR A 93 -0.01 -10.97 0.74
C THR A 93 1.43 -11.42 1.04
N ARG A 94 2.40 -10.52 0.94
CA ARG A 94 3.80 -10.81 1.25
C ARG A 94 4.01 -10.84 2.76
N THR A 95 3.82 -12.01 3.35
CA THR A 95 4.41 -12.28 4.65
C THR A 95 5.93 -12.31 4.50
N ILE A 96 6.64 -11.70 5.45
CA ILE A 96 8.10 -11.89 5.55
C ILE A 96 8.38 -13.39 5.50
N SER A 97 9.31 -13.79 4.62
CA SER A 97 9.68 -15.20 4.48
C SER A 97 9.94 -15.82 5.86
N LEU A 98 9.42 -17.02 6.09
CA LEU A 98 9.67 -17.80 7.31
C LEU A 98 11.17 -17.86 7.64
N LEU A 99 12.03 -17.90 6.61
CA LEU A 99 13.48 -17.86 6.75
C LEU A 99 13.99 -16.58 7.43
N ILE A 100 13.45 -15.42 7.06
CA ILE A 100 13.83 -14.13 7.66
C ILE A 100 13.33 -14.08 9.12
N TRP A 101 12.12 -14.56 9.39
CA TRP A 101 11.61 -14.67 10.76
C TRP A 101 12.47 -15.62 11.60
N ALA A 102 12.83 -16.79 11.07
CA ALA A 102 13.70 -17.74 11.75
C ALA A 102 15.07 -17.11 12.05
N LEU A 103 15.64 -16.37 11.09
CA LEU A 103 16.91 -15.67 11.28
C LEU A 103 16.81 -14.61 12.39
N ILE A 104 15.80 -13.75 12.36
CA ILE A 104 15.59 -12.71 13.39
C ILE A 104 15.45 -13.35 14.78
N MET A 105 14.64 -14.40 14.89
CA MET A 105 14.42 -15.10 16.15
C MET A 105 15.71 -15.79 16.64
N THR A 106 16.45 -16.43 15.73
CA THR A 106 17.72 -17.09 16.08
C THR A 106 18.75 -16.08 16.60
N VAL A 107 18.92 -14.95 15.91
CA VAL A 107 19.83 -13.88 16.34
C VAL A 107 19.39 -13.30 17.69
N SER A 108 18.10 -13.03 17.86
CA SER A 108 17.53 -12.50 19.11
C SER A 108 17.79 -13.44 20.29
N VAL A 109 17.51 -14.72 20.12
CA VAL A 109 17.76 -15.75 21.14
C VAL A 109 19.27 -15.87 21.43
N SER A 110 20.10 -15.88 20.38
CA SER A 110 21.57 -15.97 20.56
C SER A 110 22.12 -14.81 21.37
N VAL A 111 21.65 -13.58 21.12
CA VAL A 111 22.06 -12.40 21.89
C VAL A 111 21.67 -12.53 23.37
N LEU A 112 20.43 -12.98 23.65
CA LEU A 112 19.96 -13.18 25.01
C LEU A 112 20.73 -14.30 25.73
N VAL A 113 21.01 -15.40 25.04
CA VAL A 113 21.84 -16.50 25.61
C VAL A 113 23.27 -16.02 25.87
N PHE A 114 23.86 -15.29 24.93
CA PHE A 114 25.23 -14.76 25.09
C PHE A 114 25.36 -13.82 26.31
N GLN A 115 24.31 -13.05 26.62
CA GLN A 115 24.22 -12.21 27.80
C GLN A 115 24.47 -12.99 29.10
N TRP A 116 24.03 -14.27 29.15
CA TRP A 116 24.21 -15.10 30.34
C TRP A 116 25.66 -15.55 30.54
N PHE A 117 26.47 -15.59 29.48
CA PHE A 117 27.89 -15.94 29.58
C PHE A 117 28.78 -14.75 29.97
N ILE A 118 28.28 -13.53 29.89
CA ILE A 118 29.01 -12.35 30.31
C ILE A 118 28.85 -12.21 31.82
N GLY A 119 29.87 -12.71 32.57
CA GLY A 119 29.94 -12.53 34.02
C GLY A 119 30.09 -11.05 34.36
N SER A 120 29.13 -10.46 35.04
CA SER A 120 29.22 -9.11 35.58
C SER A 120 29.57 -9.17 37.08
N GLY A 121 30.36 -8.19 37.54
CA GLY A 121 30.84 -8.13 38.95
C GLY A 121 29.75 -7.84 39.99
N GLY A 122 28.45 -7.81 39.61
CA GLY A 122 27.31 -7.61 40.50
C GLY A 122 25.97 -7.86 39.82
N LEU A 123 25.01 -8.39 40.58
CA LEU A 123 23.66 -8.71 40.09
C LEU A 123 22.95 -7.50 39.50
N GLY A 124 23.08 -6.30 40.07
CA GLY A 124 22.45 -5.09 39.57
C GLY A 124 22.92 -4.69 38.18
N VAL A 125 24.23 -4.79 37.91
CA VAL A 125 24.80 -4.51 36.58
C VAL A 125 24.35 -5.54 35.57
N HIS A 126 24.32 -6.81 35.95
CA HIS A 126 23.85 -7.88 35.08
C HIS A 126 22.39 -7.67 34.62
N TYR A 127 21.50 -7.38 35.56
CA TYR A 127 20.09 -7.14 35.24
C TYR A 127 19.89 -5.87 34.40
N SER A 128 20.61 -4.77 34.67
CA SER A 128 20.52 -3.54 33.91
C SER A 128 20.98 -3.72 32.45
N MET A 129 22.08 -4.43 32.23
CA MET A 129 22.54 -4.78 30.87
C MET A 129 21.52 -5.66 30.15
N GLY A 130 20.99 -6.67 30.85
CA GLY A 130 19.94 -7.55 30.29
C GLY A 130 18.69 -6.79 29.90
N ALA A 131 18.25 -5.84 30.72
CA ALA A 131 17.09 -5.00 30.42
C ALA A 131 17.32 -4.14 29.19
N VAL A 132 18.47 -3.50 29.03
CA VAL A 132 18.78 -2.70 27.84
C VAL A 132 18.78 -3.55 26.58
N ILE A 133 19.40 -4.73 26.61
CA ILE A 133 19.42 -5.65 25.47
C ILE A 133 18.01 -6.13 25.14
N ALA A 134 17.21 -6.48 26.14
CA ALA A 134 15.82 -6.91 25.93
C ALA A 134 14.96 -5.81 25.31
N ILE A 135 15.15 -4.54 25.69
CA ILE A 135 14.46 -3.40 25.09
C ILE A 135 14.87 -3.24 23.62
N ILE A 136 16.16 -3.34 23.30
CA ILE A 136 16.65 -3.21 21.93
C ILE A 136 16.09 -4.35 21.05
N VAL A 137 16.22 -5.60 21.51
CA VAL A 137 15.72 -6.77 20.78
C VAL A 137 14.20 -6.69 20.61
N GLY A 138 13.48 -6.36 21.67
CA GLY A 138 12.02 -6.16 21.63
C GLY A 138 11.61 -5.05 20.67
N GLY A 139 12.33 -3.93 20.66
CA GLY A 139 12.12 -2.83 19.72
C GLY A 139 12.30 -3.25 18.25
N VAL A 140 13.40 -3.96 17.97
CA VAL A 140 13.65 -4.48 16.61
C VAL A 140 12.57 -5.45 16.18
N LEU A 141 12.12 -6.36 17.04
CA LEU A 141 11.04 -7.30 16.74
C LEU A 141 9.73 -6.58 16.49
N LEU A 142 9.41 -5.56 17.31
CA LEU A 142 8.19 -4.76 17.15
C LEU A 142 8.18 -4.00 15.82
N VAL A 143 9.28 -3.34 15.48
CA VAL A 143 9.42 -2.63 14.20
C VAL A 143 9.33 -3.62 13.03
N SER A 144 9.99 -4.76 13.12
CA SER A 144 9.91 -5.81 12.09
C SER A 144 8.49 -6.32 11.90
N LEU A 145 7.74 -6.49 12.98
CA LEU A 145 6.34 -6.90 12.94
C LEU A 145 5.45 -5.83 12.29
N LYS A 146 5.64 -4.56 12.65
CA LYS A 146 4.89 -3.44 12.03
C LYS A 146 5.19 -3.30 10.53
N LEU A 147 6.44 -3.52 10.11
CA LEU A 147 6.82 -3.51 8.70
C LEU A 147 6.29 -4.74 7.94
N ALA A 148 6.18 -5.89 8.61
CA ALA A 148 5.61 -7.10 8.02
C ALA A 148 4.10 -6.96 7.73
N PHE A 149 3.39 -6.22 8.59
CA PHE A 149 1.94 -6.06 8.52
C PHE A 149 1.53 -4.59 8.52
N PRO A 150 1.87 -3.81 7.47
CA PRO A 150 1.72 -2.35 7.47
C PRO A 150 0.25 -1.87 7.46
N PHE A 151 -0.69 -2.74 7.09
CA PHE A 151 -2.13 -2.44 7.04
C PHE A 151 -2.90 -2.92 8.28
N VAL A 152 -2.28 -3.79 9.10
CA VAL A 152 -2.95 -4.47 10.21
C VAL A 152 -2.80 -3.67 11.52
N GLY A 153 -3.87 -3.69 12.34
CA GLY A 153 -3.91 -3.08 13.67
C GLY A 153 -4.70 -1.79 13.75
N ASP A 154 -4.77 -1.24 14.97
CA ASP A 154 -5.53 -0.02 15.26
C ASP A 154 -4.82 1.25 14.78
N ASP A 155 -3.49 1.19 14.68
CA ASP A 155 -2.64 2.26 14.16
C ASP A 155 -1.78 1.73 12.98
N PRO A 156 -2.40 1.57 11.78
CA PRO A 156 -1.71 1.06 10.60
C PRO A 156 -0.73 2.13 10.06
N LEU A 157 0.44 1.67 9.58
CA LEU A 157 1.42 2.56 8.95
C LEU A 157 0.88 3.21 7.67
N LEU A 158 -0.04 2.53 6.99
CA LEU A 158 -0.68 3.02 5.77
C LEU A 158 -2.16 3.29 6.01
N SER A 159 -2.64 4.45 5.57
CA SER A 159 -4.04 4.86 5.70
C SER A 159 -4.69 5.10 4.34
N PRO A 160 -6.03 4.95 4.21
CA PRO A 160 -6.75 5.19 2.95
C PRO A 160 -6.93 6.67 2.62
N ARG A 161 -6.37 7.59 3.41
CA ARG A 161 -6.57 9.05 3.26
C ARG A 161 -6.41 9.57 1.83
N PRO A 162 -5.40 9.16 1.02
CA PRO A 162 -5.28 9.63 -0.35
C PRO A 162 -6.50 9.30 -1.22
N PHE A 163 -7.10 8.12 -1.02
CA PHE A 163 -8.30 7.69 -1.76
C PHE A 163 -9.55 8.43 -1.28
N VAL A 164 -9.67 8.69 0.02
CA VAL A 164 -10.77 9.49 0.58
C VAL A 164 -10.76 10.91 0.02
N LEU A 165 -9.58 11.51 -0.14
CA LEU A 165 -9.44 12.82 -0.77
C LEU A 165 -9.86 12.82 -2.25
N LEU A 166 -9.65 11.73 -2.98
CA LEU A 166 -10.10 11.59 -4.37
C LEU A 166 -11.62 11.53 -4.51
N MET A 167 -12.34 11.04 -3.50
CA MET A 167 -13.80 11.03 -3.50
C MET A 167 -14.42 12.42 -3.39
N ASP A 168 -13.69 13.41 -2.84
CA ASP A 168 -14.17 14.78 -2.65
C ASP A 168 -13.85 15.71 -3.85
N ILE A 169 -13.33 15.17 -4.93
CA ILE A 169 -13.09 15.92 -6.17
C ILE A 169 -14.44 16.25 -6.82
N ARG A 170 -14.78 17.55 -6.84
CA ARG A 170 -15.98 18.11 -7.50
C ARG A 170 -15.71 18.42 -8.96
#